data_b239d2ed61e60cdb7afe8ec00436b89d
#
_entry.id   b239d2ed61e60cdb7afe8ec00436b89d
#
_cell.length_a   1.000
_cell.length_b   1.000
_cell.length_c   1.000
_cell.angle_alpha   90.00
_cell.angle_beta   90.00
_cell.angle_gamma   90.00
#
_symmetry.space_group_name_H-M   'P 1'
#
loop_
_entity.id
_entity.type
_entity.pdbx_description
1 polymer ?
#
loop_
_entity_poly.entity_id
_entity_poly.type
_entity_poly.pdbx_seq_one_letter_code
_entity_poly.pdbx_strand_id
1 'polypeptide(L)'
;MDEVRIRGLLERADVRGAAGEVLRSFGPKILGYQRAILRDEDDAADAFSFFAETLWKSLPGFRWESSLRTWTFRIAWTAAQRVRDDAFRRHGRRLLTGEASRLAEEIRTQSGLRREVQADRLATLRASLSPEEQTLLVLRIEQELSWDDIALVLSGDGPPVQATALRKRFERLKDRLATMAREQGLLD
;
A
#
# COMPACT_ATOMS: atom_id res chain seq x y z
N MET A 1 15.13 7.19 -0.04
CA MET A 1 15.57 5.78 -0.21
C MET A 1 16.53 5.72 -1.37
N ASP A 2 17.59 4.96 -1.23
CA ASP A 2 18.65 4.86 -2.24
C ASP A 2 18.46 3.59 -3.10
N GLU A 3 17.82 3.73 -4.27
CA GLU A 3 17.61 2.62 -5.22
C GLU A 3 18.96 2.06 -5.73
N VAL A 4 19.98 2.90 -5.79
CA VAL A 4 21.35 2.48 -6.19
C VAL A 4 21.91 1.46 -5.19
N ARG A 5 21.70 1.72 -3.89
CA ARG A 5 22.14 0.80 -2.83
C ARG A 5 21.42 -0.55 -2.92
N ILE A 6 20.10 -0.54 -3.15
CA ILE A 6 19.33 -1.78 -3.27
C ILE A 6 19.76 -2.57 -4.50
N ARG A 7 20.00 -1.89 -5.64
CA ARG A 7 20.53 -2.52 -6.85
C ARG A 7 21.89 -3.17 -6.58
N GLY A 8 22.81 -2.45 -5.92
CA GLY A 8 24.12 -2.99 -5.57
C GLY A 8 24.06 -4.18 -4.60
N LEU A 9 23.06 -4.27 -3.71
CA LEU A 9 22.85 -5.45 -2.88
C LEU A 9 22.37 -6.66 -3.73
N LEU A 10 21.46 -6.43 -4.67
CA LEU A 10 20.97 -7.49 -5.56
C LEU A 10 22.05 -8.00 -6.51
N GLU A 11 22.90 -7.12 -7.05
CA GLU A 11 24.06 -7.50 -7.89
C GLU A 11 25.05 -8.40 -7.14
N ARG A 12 25.17 -8.23 -5.84
CA ARG A 12 25.97 -9.10 -4.95
C ARG A 12 25.23 -10.32 -4.44
N ALA A 13 24.02 -10.59 -4.96
CA ALA A 13 23.11 -11.65 -4.50
C ALA A 13 22.71 -11.56 -3.00
N ASP A 14 22.87 -10.37 -2.38
CA ASP A 14 22.39 -10.11 -1.02
C ASP A 14 20.90 -9.74 -1.03
N VAL A 15 20.06 -10.72 -1.35
CA VAL A 15 18.61 -10.59 -1.38
C VAL A 15 18.06 -10.20 -0.01
N ARG A 16 18.66 -10.73 1.07
CA ARG A 16 18.27 -10.45 2.45
C ARG A 16 18.48 -8.99 2.80
N GLY A 17 19.66 -8.47 2.52
CA GLY A 17 19.97 -7.06 2.73
C GLY A 17 19.06 -6.15 1.91
N ALA A 18 18.88 -6.46 0.62
CA ALA A 18 18.01 -5.69 -0.28
C ALA A 18 16.55 -5.67 0.19
N ALA A 19 15.96 -6.82 0.49
CA ALA A 19 14.57 -6.91 0.97
C ALA A 19 14.39 -6.20 2.33
N GLY A 20 15.36 -6.35 3.23
CA GLY A 20 15.37 -5.63 4.51
C GLY A 20 15.37 -4.11 4.34
N GLU A 21 16.17 -3.56 3.41
CA GLU A 21 16.17 -2.12 3.11
C GLU A 21 14.84 -1.64 2.54
N VAL A 22 14.25 -2.40 1.62
CA VAL A 22 12.92 -2.08 1.05
C VAL A 22 11.86 -2.09 2.13
N LEU A 23 11.80 -3.13 2.97
CA LEU A 23 10.82 -3.24 4.04
C LEU A 23 10.97 -2.14 5.09
N ARG A 24 12.19 -1.77 5.49
CA ARG A 24 12.41 -0.65 6.41
C ARG A 24 11.97 0.68 5.82
N SER A 25 12.21 0.90 4.52
CA SER A 25 11.91 2.16 3.84
C SER A 25 10.43 2.35 3.53
N PHE A 26 9.76 1.30 3.06
CA PHE A 26 8.37 1.35 2.61
C PHE A 26 7.37 0.70 3.56
N GLY A 27 7.81 -0.25 4.39
CA GLY A 27 6.93 -1.05 5.24
C GLY A 27 5.95 -0.23 6.07
N PRO A 28 6.39 0.80 6.83
CA PRO A 28 5.48 1.62 7.61
C PRO A 28 4.41 2.33 6.76
N LYS A 29 4.79 2.82 5.57
CA LYS A 29 3.86 3.49 4.64
C LYS A 29 2.86 2.52 4.05
N ILE A 30 3.32 1.33 3.65
CA ILE A 30 2.49 0.27 3.08
C ILE A 30 1.53 -0.28 4.11
N LEU A 31 1.98 -0.54 5.34
CA LEU A 31 1.09 -0.97 6.41
C LEU A 31 0.01 0.08 6.72
N GLY A 32 0.39 1.36 6.81
CA GLY A 32 -0.57 2.47 6.96
C GLY A 32 -1.58 2.54 5.83
N TYR A 33 -1.13 2.35 4.60
CA TYR A 33 -1.97 2.28 3.40
C TYR A 33 -2.94 1.09 3.46
N GLN A 34 -2.45 -0.14 3.75
CA GLN A 34 -3.29 -1.34 3.82
C GLN A 34 -4.35 -1.23 4.93
N ARG A 35 -3.98 -0.67 6.07
CA ARG A 35 -4.94 -0.35 7.14
C ARG A 35 -6.03 0.62 6.67
N ALA A 36 -5.66 1.65 5.93
CA ALA A 36 -6.63 2.64 5.42
C ALA A 36 -7.66 2.01 4.48
N ILE A 37 -7.24 1.11 3.58
CA ILE A 37 -8.12 0.52 2.57
C ILE A 37 -8.89 -0.71 3.06
N LEU A 38 -8.34 -1.49 4.00
CA LEU A 38 -8.97 -2.71 4.52
C LEU A 38 -9.86 -2.44 5.75
N ARG A 39 -9.54 -1.40 6.54
CA ARG A 39 -10.29 -0.96 7.73
C ARG A 39 -10.45 -2.02 8.82
N ASP A 40 -9.66 -3.05 8.75
CA ASP A 40 -9.58 -4.13 9.71
C ASP A 40 -8.10 -4.40 9.99
N GLU A 41 -7.73 -4.51 11.27
CA GLU A 41 -6.32 -4.65 11.68
C GLU A 41 -5.77 -6.05 11.34
N ASP A 42 -6.60 -7.08 11.46
CA ASP A 42 -6.20 -8.46 11.15
C ASP A 42 -6.03 -8.61 9.64
N ASP A 43 -6.96 -8.07 8.85
CA ASP A 43 -6.85 -8.05 7.39
C ASP A 43 -5.64 -7.26 6.92
N ALA A 44 -5.38 -6.11 7.52
CA ALA A 44 -4.20 -5.31 7.20
C ALA A 44 -2.90 -6.02 7.58
N ALA A 45 -2.88 -6.74 8.71
CA ALA A 45 -1.74 -7.55 9.12
C ALA A 45 -1.50 -8.72 8.17
N ASP A 46 -2.57 -9.39 7.73
CA ASP A 46 -2.49 -10.47 6.75
C ASP A 46 -2.01 -9.97 5.39
N ALA A 47 -2.57 -8.85 4.89
CA ALA A 47 -2.15 -8.22 3.65
C ALA A 47 -0.68 -7.78 3.71
N PHE A 48 -0.23 -7.21 4.83
CA PHE A 48 1.16 -6.82 5.01
C PHE A 48 2.10 -8.02 5.01
N SER A 49 1.66 -9.11 5.57
CA SER A 49 2.40 -10.38 5.58
C SER A 49 2.55 -10.95 4.17
N PHE A 50 1.46 -10.98 3.38
CA PHE A 50 1.51 -11.35 1.95
C PHE A 50 2.41 -10.43 1.14
N PHE A 51 2.34 -9.12 1.40
CA PHE A 51 3.22 -8.14 0.77
C PHE A 51 4.70 -8.47 1.05
N ALA A 52 5.07 -8.66 2.31
CA ALA A 52 6.46 -8.90 2.71
C ALA A 52 7.00 -10.21 2.11
N GLU A 53 6.19 -11.28 2.11
CA GLU A 53 6.55 -12.56 1.51
C GLU A 53 6.73 -12.45 -0.02
N THR A 54 5.78 -11.79 -0.70
CA THR A 54 5.84 -11.59 -2.14
C THR A 54 7.03 -10.74 -2.54
N LEU A 55 7.27 -9.63 -1.82
CA LEU A 55 8.44 -8.78 -2.00
C LEU A 55 9.72 -9.62 -1.91
N TRP A 56 9.87 -10.39 -0.83
CA TRP A 56 11.05 -11.20 -0.60
C TRP A 56 11.34 -12.17 -1.75
N LYS A 57 10.30 -12.85 -2.24
CA LYS A 57 10.42 -13.83 -3.32
C LYS A 57 10.67 -13.21 -4.68
N SER A 58 10.06 -12.06 -4.96
CA SER A 58 10.06 -11.48 -6.32
C SER A 58 11.14 -10.39 -6.51
N LEU A 59 11.72 -9.85 -5.44
CA LEU A 59 12.74 -8.80 -5.52
C LEU A 59 13.98 -9.18 -6.37
N PRO A 60 14.49 -10.43 -6.32
CA PRO A 60 15.61 -10.81 -7.19
C PRO A 60 15.31 -10.74 -8.68
N GLY A 61 14.03 -10.90 -9.07
CA GLY A 61 13.56 -10.80 -10.45
C GLY A 61 13.04 -9.42 -10.86
N PHE A 62 13.20 -8.40 -10.01
CA PHE A 62 12.72 -7.06 -10.32
C PHE A 62 13.52 -6.44 -11.49
N ARG A 63 12.84 -6.07 -12.58
CA ARG A 63 13.45 -5.65 -13.83
C ARG A 63 13.75 -4.16 -13.96
N TRP A 64 13.38 -3.36 -12.94
CA TRP A 64 13.55 -1.89 -12.97
C TRP A 64 12.77 -1.19 -14.09
N GLU A 65 11.68 -1.78 -14.56
CA GLU A 65 10.78 -1.22 -15.58
C GLU A 65 9.87 -0.13 -15.01
N SER A 66 9.79 -0.03 -13.69
CA SER A 66 9.15 1.05 -12.93
C SER A 66 10.02 1.43 -11.75
N SER A 67 9.67 2.51 -11.03
CA SER A 67 10.33 2.81 -9.76
C SER A 67 10.08 1.68 -8.74
N LEU A 68 11.02 1.48 -7.84
CA LEU A 68 10.85 0.51 -6.75
C LEU A 68 9.63 0.86 -5.87
N ARG A 69 9.33 2.16 -5.73
CA ARG A 69 8.14 2.66 -5.05
C ARG A 69 6.86 2.16 -5.74
N THR A 70 6.72 2.39 -7.04
CA THR A 70 5.57 1.94 -7.83
C THR A 70 5.38 0.44 -7.73
N TRP A 71 6.46 -0.31 -7.89
CA TRP A 71 6.45 -1.76 -7.81
C TRP A 71 6.04 -2.29 -6.42
N THR A 72 6.56 -1.71 -5.33
CA THR A 72 6.18 -2.10 -3.97
C THR A 72 4.72 -1.81 -3.66
N PHE A 73 4.19 -0.66 -4.10
CA PHE A 73 2.77 -0.35 -3.94
C PHE A 73 1.87 -1.24 -4.80
N ARG A 74 2.32 -1.69 -5.98
CA ARG A 74 1.62 -2.69 -6.78
C ARG A 74 1.49 -4.02 -6.03
N ILE A 75 2.57 -4.52 -5.44
CA ILE A 75 2.53 -5.74 -4.61
C ILE A 75 1.57 -5.53 -3.42
N ALA A 76 1.64 -4.37 -2.75
CA ALA A 76 0.80 -4.07 -1.61
C ALA A 76 -0.70 -4.01 -1.97
N TRP A 77 -1.05 -3.45 -3.14
CA TRP A 77 -2.40 -3.43 -3.67
C TRP A 77 -2.90 -4.84 -3.97
N THR A 78 -2.13 -5.64 -4.71
CA THR A 78 -2.47 -7.03 -5.02
C THR A 78 -2.66 -7.86 -3.74
N ALA A 79 -1.80 -7.66 -2.73
CA ALA A 79 -1.93 -8.32 -1.44
C ALA A 79 -3.24 -7.95 -0.72
N ALA A 80 -3.60 -6.66 -0.73
CA ALA A 80 -4.86 -6.19 -0.13
C ALA A 80 -6.09 -6.71 -0.87
N GLN A 81 -6.06 -6.75 -2.20
CA GLN A 81 -7.14 -7.34 -3.00
C GLN A 81 -7.33 -8.82 -2.67
N ARG A 82 -6.24 -9.57 -2.58
CA ARG A 82 -6.28 -10.98 -2.22
C ARG A 82 -6.92 -11.21 -0.85
N VAL A 83 -6.58 -10.41 0.16
CA VAL A 83 -7.19 -10.53 1.49
C VAL A 83 -8.67 -10.19 1.44
N ARG A 84 -9.08 -9.16 0.69
CA ARG A 84 -10.50 -8.83 0.48
C ARG A 84 -11.28 -9.97 -0.16
N ASP A 85 -10.73 -10.60 -1.18
CA ASP A 85 -11.36 -11.71 -1.88
C ASP A 85 -11.42 -12.97 -0.98
N ASP A 86 -10.39 -13.19 -0.17
CA ASP A 86 -10.33 -14.27 0.83
C ASP A 86 -11.18 -13.98 2.08
N ALA A 87 -11.45 -12.71 2.42
CA ALA A 87 -12.37 -12.35 3.50
C ALA A 87 -13.78 -12.90 3.23
N PHE A 88 -14.13 -13.08 1.96
CA PHE A 88 -15.34 -13.79 1.54
C PHE A 88 -15.28 -15.32 1.77
N ARG A 89 -14.08 -15.90 1.96
CA ARG A 89 -13.84 -17.34 2.09
C ARG A 89 -13.32 -17.75 3.46
N ARG A 90 -13.31 -16.84 4.47
CA ARG A 90 -12.54 -17.05 5.68
C ARG A 90 -13.08 -18.11 6.62
N HIS A 91 -12.19 -19.05 6.90
CA HIS A 91 -11.69 -19.32 8.26
C HIS A 91 -10.26 -19.88 8.16
N GLY A 92 -9.31 -19.09 8.61
CA GLY A 92 -8.03 -19.54 9.11
C GLY A 92 -6.97 -20.03 8.13
N ARG A 93 -6.05 -19.14 7.73
CA ARG A 93 -4.66 -19.52 7.43
C ARG A 93 -3.71 -18.34 7.64
N ARG A 94 -3.00 -18.33 8.75
CA ARG A 94 -1.76 -17.60 8.88
C ARG A 94 -0.70 -18.34 8.08
N LEU A 95 -0.15 -17.69 7.05
CA LEU A 95 1.00 -18.17 6.31
C LEU A 95 2.15 -17.22 6.57
N LEU A 96 3.02 -17.58 7.49
CA LEU A 96 4.32 -16.91 7.60
C LEU A 96 5.36 -17.83 8.21
N THR A 97 6.44 -18.00 7.49
CA THR A 97 7.65 -18.65 7.98
C THR A 97 8.85 -17.76 7.76
N GLY A 98 9.71 -17.60 8.77
CA GLY A 98 11.05 -17.05 8.63
C GLY A 98 11.23 -15.55 8.89
N GLU A 99 12.23 -14.94 8.25
CA GLU A 99 12.73 -13.58 8.54
C GLU A 99 11.80 -12.47 8.06
N ALA A 100 11.09 -12.68 6.94
CA ALA A 100 10.08 -11.72 6.46
C ALA A 100 8.99 -11.51 7.52
N SER A 101 8.60 -12.59 8.24
CA SER A 101 7.65 -12.52 9.35
C SER A 101 8.15 -11.68 10.52
N ARG A 102 9.41 -11.85 10.91
CA ARG A 102 9.97 -11.10 12.05
C ARG A 102 10.03 -9.61 11.77
N LEU A 103 10.48 -9.24 10.57
CA LEU A 103 10.58 -7.84 10.18
C LEU A 103 9.20 -7.21 9.98
N ALA A 104 8.24 -7.96 9.44
CA ALA A 104 6.85 -7.52 9.33
C ALA A 104 6.23 -7.28 10.71
N GLU A 105 6.48 -8.17 11.70
CA GLU A 105 6.02 -8.02 13.07
C GLU A 105 6.66 -6.81 13.76
N GLU A 106 7.96 -6.58 13.59
CA GLU A 106 8.65 -5.40 14.13
C GLU A 106 8.03 -4.10 13.59
N ILE A 107 7.77 -4.00 12.29
CA ILE A 107 7.15 -2.84 11.67
C ILE A 107 5.72 -2.63 12.21
N ARG A 108 4.94 -3.70 12.39
CA ARG A 108 3.59 -3.62 12.96
C ARG A 108 3.61 -3.06 14.38
N THR A 109 4.49 -3.58 15.22
CA THR A 109 4.63 -3.15 16.62
C THR A 109 5.04 -1.67 16.72
N GLN A 110 6.05 -1.24 15.95
CA GLN A 110 6.49 0.16 15.94
C GLN A 110 5.43 1.13 15.39
N SER A 111 4.62 0.69 14.41
CA SER A 111 3.57 1.52 13.82
C SER A 111 2.34 1.67 14.72
N GLY A 112 2.08 0.73 15.63
CA GLY A 112 0.99 0.82 16.61
C GLY A 112 1.14 1.97 17.59
N LEU A 113 2.36 2.27 18.01
CA LEU A 113 2.66 3.30 19.03
C LEU A 113 2.49 4.76 18.54
N ARG A 114 2.39 5.02 17.23
CA ARG A 114 2.31 6.37 16.67
C ARG A 114 0.90 6.89 16.38
N ARG A 115 -0.14 6.13 16.70
CA ARG A 115 -1.50 6.33 16.17
C ARG A 115 -2.45 7.21 16.95
N GLU A 116 -2.20 7.54 18.20
CA GLU A 116 -3.27 8.02 19.10
C GLU A 116 -3.71 9.48 18.95
N VAL A 117 -3.11 10.31 18.10
CA VAL A 117 -3.31 11.77 18.23
C VAL A 117 -4.05 12.46 17.06
N GLN A 118 -4.28 11.82 15.90
CA GLN A 118 -4.81 12.53 14.71
C GLN A 118 -6.08 11.98 14.05
N ALA A 119 -6.81 11.07 14.70
CA ALA A 119 -7.72 10.16 13.98
C ALA A 119 -9.17 10.65 13.74
N ASP A 120 -9.74 11.60 14.48
CA ASP A 120 -11.21 11.61 14.61
C ASP A 120 -12.00 12.42 13.56
N ARG A 121 -11.54 13.58 13.11
CA ARG A 121 -12.35 14.42 12.19
C ARG A 121 -12.29 13.99 10.73
N LEU A 122 -11.19 13.41 10.28
CA LEU A 122 -11.03 12.90 8.91
C LEU A 122 -11.48 11.43 8.76
N ALA A 123 -11.74 10.75 9.86
CA ALA A 123 -12.15 9.34 9.84
C ALA A 123 -13.47 9.14 9.10
N THR A 124 -14.45 10.02 9.32
CA THR A 124 -15.76 9.96 8.65
C THR A 124 -15.64 10.16 7.14
N LEU A 125 -14.83 11.14 6.71
CA LEU A 125 -14.56 11.36 5.27
C LEU A 125 -13.86 10.16 4.66
N ARG A 126 -12.84 9.62 5.34
CA ARG A 126 -12.14 8.41 4.88
C ARG A 126 -13.05 7.19 4.83
N ALA A 127 -13.96 7.04 5.79
CA ALA A 127 -14.91 5.93 5.84
C ALA A 127 -15.87 5.91 4.66
N SER A 128 -16.17 7.06 4.04
CA SER A 128 -17.05 7.17 2.87
C SER A 128 -16.38 6.80 1.54
N LEU A 129 -15.05 6.60 1.53
CA LEU A 129 -14.29 6.31 0.32
C LEU A 129 -14.22 4.80 0.04
N SER A 130 -14.31 4.41 -1.22
CA SER A 130 -13.98 3.04 -1.61
C SER A 130 -12.46 2.77 -1.44
N PRO A 131 -12.03 1.51 -1.34
CA PRO A 131 -10.62 1.16 -1.29
C PRO A 131 -9.81 1.72 -2.48
N GLU A 132 -10.40 1.72 -3.68
CA GLU A 132 -9.78 2.28 -4.88
C GLU A 132 -9.65 3.81 -4.79
N GLU A 133 -10.64 4.50 -4.23
CA GLU A 133 -10.60 5.95 -4.03
C GLU A 133 -9.57 6.34 -2.96
N GLN A 134 -9.48 5.58 -1.88
CA GLN A 134 -8.41 5.76 -0.89
C GLN A 134 -7.04 5.51 -1.49
N THR A 135 -6.90 4.46 -2.31
CA THR A 135 -5.67 4.16 -3.03
C THR A 135 -5.27 5.33 -3.93
N LEU A 136 -6.21 5.90 -4.70
CA LEU A 136 -5.93 7.06 -5.54
C LEU A 136 -5.40 8.25 -4.73
N LEU A 137 -6.00 8.55 -3.57
CA LEU A 137 -5.55 9.64 -2.70
C LEU A 137 -4.14 9.40 -2.17
N VAL A 138 -3.89 8.21 -1.61
CA VAL A 138 -2.57 7.87 -1.06
C VAL A 138 -1.50 7.93 -2.14
N LEU A 139 -1.73 7.28 -3.28
CA LEU A 139 -0.72 7.21 -4.35
C LEU A 139 -0.47 8.57 -4.99
N ARG A 140 -1.53 9.39 -5.21
CA ARG A 140 -1.38 10.68 -5.86
C ARG A 140 -0.87 11.76 -4.93
N ILE A 141 -1.41 11.85 -3.69
CA ILE A 141 -1.11 12.96 -2.77
C ILE A 141 0.07 12.62 -1.86
N GLU A 142 0.08 11.45 -1.24
CA GLU A 142 1.12 11.11 -0.25
C GLU A 142 2.37 10.53 -0.90
N GLN A 143 2.23 9.78 -2.00
CA GLN A 143 3.35 9.16 -2.69
C GLN A 143 3.77 9.91 -3.96
N GLU A 144 3.01 10.92 -4.40
CA GLU A 144 3.30 11.77 -5.56
C GLU A 144 3.54 11.01 -6.86
N LEU A 145 2.90 9.85 -7.01
CA LEU A 145 3.05 9.02 -8.20
C LEU A 145 2.43 9.67 -9.44
N SER A 146 3.03 9.41 -10.61
CA SER A 146 2.45 9.76 -11.89
C SER A 146 1.15 9.00 -12.16
N TRP A 147 0.31 9.48 -13.08
CA TRP A 147 -0.93 8.76 -13.44
C TRP A 147 -0.67 7.41 -14.06
N ASP A 148 0.43 7.27 -14.79
CA ASP A 148 0.85 6.00 -15.39
C ASP A 148 1.32 5.02 -14.33
N ASP A 149 2.08 5.47 -13.33
CA ASP A 149 2.46 4.65 -12.17
C ASP A 149 1.25 4.20 -11.35
N ILE A 150 0.30 5.10 -11.11
CA ILE A 150 -0.96 4.77 -10.40
C ILE A 150 -1.75 3.73 -11.20
N ALA A 151 -1.79 3.86 -12.52
CA ALA A 151 -2.42 2.89 -13.39
C ALA A 151 -1.77 1.51 -13.28
N LEU A 152 -0.42 1.45 -13.25
CA LEU A 152 0.32 0.21 -13.02
C LEU A 152 0.00 -0.42 -11.66
N VAL A 153 -0.06 0.40 -10.59
CA VAL A 153 -0.42 -0.10 -9.25
C VAL A 153 -1.82 -0.69 -9.23
N LEU A 154 -2.82 0.07 -9.72
CA LEU A 154 -4.22 -0.35 -9.67
C LEU A 154 -4.57 -1.48 -10.64
N SER A 155 -3.79 -1.68 -11.70
CA SER A 155 -3.93 -2.86 -12.56
C SER A 155 -3.58 -4.14 -11.79
N GLY A 156 -2.62 -4.09 -10.86
CA GLY A 156 -2.19 -5.27 -10.11
C GLY A 156 -1.84 -6.43 -11.05
N ASP A 157 -2.49 -7.55 -10.86
CA ASP A 157 -2.42 -8.74 -11.74
C ASP A 157 -3.66 -8.84 -12.67
N GLY A 158 -4.53 -7.83 -12.63
CA GLY A 158 -5.76 -7.76 -13.43
C GLY A 158 -5.58 -7.03 -14.76
N PRO A 159 -6.71 -6.66 -15.41
CA PRO A 159 -6.67 -5.94 -16.68
C PRO A 159 -6.07 -4.53 -16.52
N PRO A 160 -5.43 -4.01 -17.59
CA PRO A 160 -4.83 -2.70 -17.57
C PRO A 160 -5.84 -1.57 -17.25
N VAL A 161 -5.49 -0.72 -16.30
CA VAL A 161 -6.26 0.47 -15.96
C VAL A 161 -5.69 1.66 -16.74
N GLN A 162 -6.57 2.51 -17.28
CA GLN A 162 -6.13 3.67 -18.05
C GLN A 162 -5.88 4.89 -17.15
N ALA A 163 -4.72 5.52 -17.29
CA ALA A 163 -4.31 6.72 -16.56
C ALA A 163 -5.30 7.88 -16.74
N THR A 164 -5.85 8.05 -17.94
CA THR A 164 -6.85 9.09 -18.25
C THR A 164 -8.17 8.89 -17.50
N ALA A 165 -8.60 7.64 -17.34
CA ALA A 165 -9.80 7.32 -16.56
C ALA A 165 -9.59 7.59 -15.06
N LEU A 166 -8.40 7.25 -14.53
CA LEU A 166 -8.03 7.52 -13.14
C LEU A 166 -7.99 9.03 -12.84
N ARG A 167 -7.42 9.82 -13.76
CA ARG A 167 -7.41 11.29 -13.62
C ARG A 167 -8.83 11.87 -13.51
N LYS A 168 -9.75 11.45 -14.39
CA LYS A 168 -11.15 11.88 -14.33
C LYS A 168 -11.86 11.43 -13.06
N ARG A 169 -11.55 10.22 -12.56
CA ARG A 169 -12.10 9.70 -11.32
C ARG A 169 -11.60 10.50 -10.12
N PHE A 170 -10.34 10.87 -10.12
CA PHE A 170 -9.73 11.67 -9.05
C PHE A 170 -10.30 13.09 -8.98
N GLU A 171 -10.54 13.76 -10.12
CA GLU A 171 -11.19 15.07 -10.13
C GLU A 171 -12.59 15.00 -9.49
N ARG A 172 -13.42 14.03 -9.91
CA ARG A 172 -14.75 13.82 -9.30
C ARG A 172 -14.66 13.49 -7.79
N LEU A 173 -13.64 12.75 -7.39
CA LEU A 173 -13.40 12.45 -5.98
C LEU A 173 -13.08 13.70 -5.18
N LYS A 174 -12.24 14.60 -5.70
CA LYS A 174 -11.91 15.89 -5.06
C LYS A 174 -13.16 16.74 -4.87
N ASP A 175 -13.99 16.86 -5.92
CA ASP A 175 -15.22 17.66 -5.87
C ASP A 175 -16.18 17.11 -4.79
N ARG A 176 -16.34 15.78 -4.74
CA ARG A 176 -17.17 15.12 -3.72
C ARG A 176 -16.62 15.36 -2.30
N LEU A 177 -15.31 15.20 -2.11
CA LEU A 177 -14.68 15.44 -0.80
C LEU A 177 -14.79 16.90 -0.37
N ALA A 178 -14.64 17.86 -1.29
CA ALA A 178 -14.81 19.27 -0.99
C ALA A 178 -16.25 19.59 -0.56
N THR A 179 -17.25 19.00 -1.21
CA THR A 179 -18.67 19.15 -0.82
C THR A 179 -18.91 18.58 0.58
N MET A 180 -18.48 17.35 0.84
CA MET A 180 -18.64 16.71 2.13
C MET A 180 -17.91 17.48 3.26
N ALA A 181 -16.74 18.03 2.98
CA ALA A 181 -15.98 18.81 3.94
C ALA A 181 -16.69 20.12 4.31
N ARG A 182 -17.35 20.78 3.34
CA ARG A 182 -18.19 21.97 3.60
C ARG A 182 -19.42 21.62 4.42
N GLU A 183 -20.13 20.55 4.09
CA GLU A 183 -21.30 20.06 4.85
C GLU A 183 -20.95 19.73 6.30
N GLN A 184 -19.74 19.31 6.59
CA GLN A 184 -19.24 19.01 7.91
C GLN A 184 -18.57 20.20 8.61
N GLY A 185 -18.57 21.39 7.99
CA GLY A 185 -17.93 22.61 8.53
C GLY A 185 -16.40 22.50 8.68
N LEU A 186 -15.77 21.70 7.82
CA LEU A 186 -14.32 21.52 7.76
C LEU A 186 -13.64 22.47 6.77
N LEU A 187 -14.41 23.05 5.87
CA LEU A 187 -14.00 24.05 4.89
C LEU A 187 -15.05 25.19 4.88
N ASP A 188 -14.57 26.43 4.78
CA ASP A 188 -15.39 27.63 4.54
C ASP A 188 -15.89 27.68 3.10
#